data_23a64d4c92007fdd4d2a3e4b2fe8c744
#
_entry.id   23a64d4c92007fdd4d2a3e4b2fe8c744
#
_cell.length_a   1.000
_cell.length_b   1.000
_cell.length_c   1.000
_cell.angle_alpha   90.00
_cell.angle_beta   90.00
_cell.angle_gamma   90.00
#
_symmetry.space_group_name_H-M   'P 1'
#
loop_
_entity.id
_entity.type
_entity.pdbx_description
1 polymer ?
#
loop_
_entity_poly.entity_id
_entity_poly.type
_entity_poly.pdbx_seq_one_letter_code
_entity_poly.pdbx_strand_id
1 'polypeptide(L)'
;LDESQAPLLELLDMDQWTDDMLDSLLSYPGLRRADPTPVIVSSSPGIPINVGATALALIAPPDKEWPVVAVFDTGVPPGHAQLDSWVVGRNTFVLPPDTDHVHGTAVASLVVAGHQLNAGFPRNPCRVLDVTGLESNGSYTSDLIYRLQEAVSRRPDVKICNLSLGGVVGCDEQEFSEFAQALDALSAKHGVLFVVAAGNYTDEPRRGWPVTKH
;
A
#
# COMPACT_ATOMS: atom_id res chain seq x y z
N LEU A 1 -21.15 15.01 4.04
CA LEU A 1 -19.80 15.47 3.64
C LEU A 1 -19.16 15.98 4.92
N ASP A 2 -18.07 15.35 5.33
CA ASP A 2 -17.27 15.79 6.46
C ASP A 2 -16.60 17.12 6.05
N GLU A 3 -16.95 18.19 6.71
CA GLU A 3 -16.45 19.55 6.42
C GLU A 3 -14.94 19.71 6.71
N SER A 4 -14.29 18.68 7.23
CA SER A 4 -12.88 18.71 7.62
C SER A 4 -11.91 18.47 6.45
N GLN A 5 -12.36 17.95 5.31
CA GLN A 5 -11.51 17.75 4.15
C GLN A 5 -11.76 18.85 3.10
N ALA A 6 -10.74 19.65 2.85
CA ALA A 6 -10.76 20.57 1.73
C ALA A 6 -10.92 19.75 0.43
N PRO A 7 -11.74 20.20 -0.53
CA PRO A 7 -11.86 19.51 -1.80
C PRO A 7 -10.50 19.45 -2.51
N LEU A 8 -10.12 18.23 -2.92
CA LEU A 8 -8.93 17.99 -3.71
C LEU A 8 -9.30 18.15 -5.20
N LEU A 9 -8.51 18.91 -5.92
CA LEU A 9 -8.57 19.02 -7.38
C LEU A 9 -7.27 18.46 -7.95
N GLU A 10 -7.35 17.37 -8.67
CA GLU A 10 -6.23 16.81 -9.40
C GLU A 10 -6.20 17.37 -10.82
N LEU A 11 -5.04 17.87 -11.23
CA LEU A 11 -4.80 18.38 -12.57
C LEU A 11 -4.15 17.29 -13.40
N LEU A 12 -4.81 16.92 -14.48
CA LEU A 12 -4.31 15.93 -15.42
C LEU A 12 -3.69 16.65 -16.64
N ASP A 13 -2.89 15.91 -17.40
CA ASP A 13 -2.30 16.38 -18.67
C ASP A 13 -1.48 17.69 -18.53
N MET A 14 -0.67 17.77 -17.48
CA MET A 14 0.15 18.96 -17.19
C MET A 14 1.04 19.42 -18.35
N ASP A 15 1.37 18.53 -19.29
CA ASP A 15 2.13 18.86 -20.51
C ASP A 15 1.40 19.88 -21.42
N GLN A 16 0.10 20.03 -21.24
CA GLN A 16 -0.73 21.00 -21.99
C GLN A 16 -0.88 22.33 -21.27
N TRP A 17 -0.37 22.47 -20.07
CA TRP A 17 -0.49 23.67 -19.26
C TRP A 17 0.60 24.67 -19.62
N THR A 18 0.21 25.91 -19.81
CA THR A 18 1.15 27.03 -19.97
C THR A 18 1.45 27.68 -18.63
N ASP A 19 2.57 28.41 -18.55
CA ASP A 19 2.93 29.17 -17.35
C ASP A 19 1.81 30.14 -16.93
N ASP A 20 1.15 30.79 -17.89
CA ASP A 20 0.01 31.70 -17.62
C ASP A 20 -1.19 30.96 -16.98
N MET A 21 -1.45 29.72 -17.38
CA MET A 21 -2.51 28.90 -16.79
C MET A 21 -2.17 28.52 -15.35
N LEU A 22 -0.92 28.14 -15.10
CA LEU A 22 -0.42 27.83 -13.77
C LEU A 22 -0.47 29.05 -12.86
N ASP A 23 0.02 30.22 -13.33
CA ASP A 23 -0.02 31.46 -12.57
C ASP A 23 -1.45 31.89 -12.25
N SER A 24 -2.39 31.70 -13.19
CA SER A 24 -3.80 31.96 -12.96
C SER A 24 -4.39 31.06 -11.89
N LEU A 25 -4.05 29.77 -11.89
CA LEU A 25 -4.47 28.81 -10.87
C LEU A 25 -3.88 29.17 -9.51
N LEU A 26 -2.57 29.42 -9.44
CA LEU A 26 -1.86 29.73 -8.20
C LEU A 26 -2.32 31.07 -7.58
N SER A 27 -2.83 31.99 -8.40
CA SER A 27 -3.40 33.25 -7.92
C SER A 27 -4.86 33.13 -7.43
N TYR A 28 -5.49 31.96 -7.56
CA TYR A 28 -6.88 31.78 -7.15
C TYR A 28 -7.02 31.87 -5.62
N PRO A 29 -7.86 32.78 -5.07
CA PRO A 29 -7.92 33.04 -3.64
C PRO A 29 -8.39 31.86 -2.78
N GLY A 30 -9.02 30.87 -3.39
CA GLY A 30 -9.48 29.64 -2.73
C GLY A 30 -8.43 28.53 -2.69
N LEU A 31 -7.35 28.67 -3.47
CA LEU A 31 -6.27 27.67 -3.46
C LEU A 31 -5.49 27.75 -2.16
N ARG A 32 -5.40 26.64 -1.46
CA ARG A 32 -4.65 26.54 -0.19
C ARG A 32 -3.25 26.00 -0.39
N ARG A 33 -3.13 25.04 -1.32
CA ARG A 33 -1.88 24.35 -1.58
C ARG A 33 -1.94 23.76 -3.00
N ALA A 34 -0.80 23.69 -3.66
CA ALA A 34 -0.61 22.99 -4.93
C ALA A 34 0.70 22.22 -4.85
N ASP A 35 0.62 20.91 -4.91
CA ASP A 35 1.76 20.01 -4.87
C ASP A 35 1.70 19.00 -6.03
N PRO A 36 2.84 18.52 -6.52
CA PRO A 36 2.86 17.35 -7.38
C PRO A 36 2.24 16.15 -6.64
N THR A 37 1.32 15.45 -7.29
CA THR A 37 0.73 14.24 -6.71
C THR A 37 1.80 13.13 -6.63
N PRO A 38 2.18 12.66 -5.44
CA PRO A 38 3.20 11.62 -5.32
C PRO A 38 2.73 10.31 -5.92
N VAL A 39 3.63 9.62 -6.62
CA VAL A 39 3.43 8.25 -7.09
C VAL A 39 3.98 7.29 -6.05
N ILE A 40 3.20 6.30 -5.69
CA ILE A 40 3.58 5.21 -4.78
C ILE A 40 3.77 3.94 -5.60
N VAL A 41 4.87 3.25 -5.34
CA VAL A 41 5.25 2.03 -6.05
C VAL A 41 5.45 0.87 -5.08
N SER A 42 5.25 -0.35 -5.58
CA SER A 42 5.82 -1.53 -4.96
C SER A 42 7.27 -1.60 -5.42
N SER A 43 8.21 -1.23 -4.59
CA SER A 43 9.60 -1.44 -4.97
C SER A 43 9.98 -2.89 -4.73
N SER A 44 10.20 -3.60 -5.80
CA SER A 44 10.87 -4.88 -5.77
C SER A 44 12.24 -4.74 -6.43
N PRO A 45 13.29 -4.38 -5.73
CA PRO A 45 14.60 -4.84 -6.10
C PRO A 45 14.75 -6.26 -5.53
N GLY A 46 13.91 -7.19 -5.96
CA GLY A 46 14.07 -8.58 -5.61
C GLY A 46 15.37 -9.07 -6.22
N ILE A 47 16.45 -9.17 -5.44
CA ILE A 47 17.42 -10.20 -5.71
C ILE A 47 16.62 -11.49 -5.57
N PRO A 48 16.39 -12.26 -6.66
CA PRO A 48 15.71 -13.53 -6.53
C PRO A 48 16.55 -14.38 -5.58
N ILE A 49 16.10 -14.49 -4.34
CA ILE A 49 16.64 -15.48 -3.43
C ILE A 49 16.20 -16.80 -4.04
N ASN A 50 17.13 -17.45 -4.72
CA ASN A 50 16.94 -18.79 -5.22
C ASN A 50 16.94 -19.73 -4.00
N VAL A 51 15.88 -19.65 -3.20
CA VAL A 51 15.54 -20.67 -2.21
C VAL A 51 15.29 -21.89 -3.06
N GLY A 52 16.26 -22.79 -3.11
CA GLY A 52 16.12 -24.03 -3.85
C GLY A 52 14.73 -24.58 -3.63
N ALA A 53 14.08 -25.01 -4.69
CA ALA A 53 12.66 -25.29 -4.86
C ALA A 53 12.06 -26.30 -3.84
N THR A 54 12.30 -26.10 -2.57
CA THR A 54 11.50 -26.70 -1.50
C THR A 54 10.19 -25.92 -1.51
N ALA A 55 9.24 -26.44 -2.26
CA ALA A 55 7.87 -25.93 -2.23
C ALA A 55 7.48 -25.78 -0.77
N LEU A 56 7.27 -24.54 -0.33
CA LEU A 56 6.68 -24.28 0.99
C LEU A 56 5.34 -25.00 0.99
N ALA A 57 5.28 -26.15 1.67
CA ALA A 57 4.02 -26.84 1.86
C ALA A 57 3.20 -26.00 2.83
N LEU A 58 2.49 -25.01 2.30
CA LEU A 58 1.51 -24.28 3.10
C LEU A 58 0.47 -25.28 3.55
N ILE A 59 0.49 -25.57 4.84
CA ILE A 59 -0.55 -26.39 5.47
C ILE A 59 -1.89 -25.68 5.19
N ALA A 60 -2.87 -26.43 4.72
CA ALA A 60 -4.19 -25.88 4.50
C ALA A 60 -4.69 -25.12 5.72
N PRO A 61 -5.28 -23.93 5.55
CA PRO A 61 -5.80 -23.17 6.68
C PRO A 61 -6.81 -24.01 7.42
N PRO A 62 -6.67 -24.16 8.72
CA PRO A 62 -7.73 -24.75 9.52
C PRO A 62 -8.95 -23.83 9.53
N ASP A 63 -10.06 -24.33 10.03
CA ASP A 63 -11.37 -23.70 10.00
C ASP A 63 -11.40 -22.23 10.44
N LYS A 64 -12.30 -21.56 9.90
CA LYS A 64 -12.91 -20.21 9.94
C LYS A 64 -12.53 -19.15 11.00
N GLU A 65 -11.81 -19.47 12.07
CA GLU A 65 -11.64 -18.58 13.24
C GLU A 65 -10.33 -17.79 13.28
N TRP A 66 -9.47 -17.96 12.30
CA TRP A 66 -8.20 -17.23 12.29
C TRP A 66 -8.39 -15.75 11.91
N PRO A 67 -7.65 -14.84 12.54
CA PRO A 67 -7.73 -13.43 12.22
C PRO A 67 -7.40 -13.20 10.74
N VAL A 68 -8.02 -12.19 10.17
CA VAL A 68 -7.81 -11.79 8.78
C VAL A 68 -6.94 -10.53 8.75
N VAL A 69 -5.89 -10.59 7.95
CA VAL A 69 -5.03 -9.44 7.62
C VAL A 69 -5.34 -9.03 6.18
N ALA A 70 -5.65 -7.77 5.95
CA ALA A 70 -5.69 -7.24 4.60
C ALA A 70 -4.26 -7.03 4.09
N VAL A 71 -3.99 -7.50 2.89
CA VAL A 71 -2.77 -7.20 2.15
C VAL A 71 -3.16 -6.29 0.99
N PHE A 72 -2.89 -5.01 1.15
CA PHE A 72 -3.12 -4.00 0.12
C PHE A 72 -1.84 -3.84 -0.69
N ASP A 73 -1.85 -4.38 -1.89
CA ASP A 73 -0.66 -4.53 -2.74
C ASP A 73 -1.07 -4.70 -4.22
N THR A 74 -0.20 -5.27 -5.03
CA THR A 74 -0.49 -5.63 -6.43
C THR A 74 -1.39 -6.88 -6.57
N GLY A 75 -1.80 -7.48 -5.45
CA GLY A 75 -2.72 -8.60 -5.39
C GLY A 75 -2.09 -9.98 -5.54
N VAL A 76 -2.92 -11.00 -5.38
CA VAL A 76 -2.59 -12.43 -5.54
C VAL A 76 -3.40 -12.99 -6.71
N PRO A 77 -2.79 -13.67 -7.70
CA PRO A 77 -3.53 -14.19 -8.84
C PRO A 77 -4.58 -15.23 -8.38
N PRO A 78 -5.80 -15.17 -8.92
CA PRO A 78 -6.83 -16.18 -8.63
C PRO A 78 -6.35 -17.58 -9.00
N GLY A 79 -6.64 -18.56 -8.15
CA GLY A 79 -6.22 -19.95 -8.36
C GLY A 79 -4.74 -20.20 -8.06
N HIS A 80 -4.06 -19.32 -7.34
CA HIS A 80 -2.68 -19.54 -6.91
C HIS A 80 -2.58 -20.77 -6.01
N ALA A 81 -1.88 -21.81 -6.47
CA ALA A 81 -1.90 -23.16 -5.89
C ALA A 81 -1.64 -23.24 -4.38
N GLN A 82 -0.82 -22.34 -3.84
CA GLN A 82 -0.43 -22.35 -2.43
C GLN A 82 -1.20 -21.35 -1.58
N LEU A 83 -1.64 -20.22 -2.14
CA LEU A 83 -2.24 -19.12 -1.37
C LEU A 83 -3.76 -19.07 -1.44
N ASP A 84 -4.36 -19.62 -2.49
CA ASP A 84 -5.79 -19.43 -2.73
C ASP A 84 -6.67 -19.91 -1.57
N SER A 85 -6.28 -20.98 -0.90
CA SER A 85 -6.97 -21.49 0.30
C SER A 85 -6.84 -20.59 1.53
N TRP A 86 -5.88 -19.66 1.53
CA TRP A 86 -5.65 -18.70 2.61
C TRP A 86 -6.36 -17.36 2.36
N VAL A 87 -6.75 -17.10 1.12
CA VAL A 87 -7.47 -15.88 0.73
C VAL A 87 -8.95 -16.03 1.04
N VAL A 88 -9.45 -15.20 1.96
CA VAL A 88 -10.85 -15.22 2.41
C VAL A 88 -11.77 -14.29 1.61
N GLY A 89 -11.18 -13.45 0.77
CA GLY A 89 -11.90 -12.52 -0.09
C GLY A 89 -10.92 -11.72 -0.92
N ARG A 90 -11.44 -11.07 -1.96
CA ARG A 90 -10.68 -10.25 -2.89
C ARG A 90 -11.39 -8.94 -3.14
N ASN A 91 -10.65 -7.85 -3.06
CA ASN A 91 -11.07 -6.53 -3.49
C ASN A 91 -10.13 -6.07 -4.60
N THR A 92 -10.61 -5.99 -5.83
CA THR A 92 -9.81 -5.62 -7.00
C THR A 92 -10.21 -4.23 -7.46
N PHE A 93 -9.27 -3.30 -7.43
CA PHE A 93 -9.44 -1.91 -7.87
C PHE A 93 -8.63 -1.59 -9.13
N VAL A 94 -7.73 -2.48 -9.52
CA VAL A 94 -6.82 -2.31 -10.65
C VAL A 94 -7.27 -3.19 -11.81
N LEU A 95 -7.23 -2.67 -13.02
CA LEU A 95 -7.60 -3.42 -14.22
C LEU A 95 -6.55 -4.51 -14.54
N PRO A 96 -6.96 -5.64 -15.13
CA PRO A 96 -6.04 -6.74 -15.41
C PRO A 96 -4.77 -6.37 -16.21
N PRO A 97 -4.81 -5.45 -17.20
CA PRO A 97 -3.60 -5.05 -17.92
C PRO A 97 -2.55 -4.34 -17.05
N ASP A 98 -3.00 -3.73 -15.95
CA ASP A 98 -2.15 -2.91 -15.08
C ASP A 98 -1.72 -3.66 -13.82
N THR A 99 -2.03 -4.97 -13.74
CA THR A 99 -1.68 -5.81 -12.60
C THR A 99 -0.40 -6.61 -12.83
N ASP A 100 0.51 -6.57 -11.83
CA ASP A 100 1.62 -7.50 -11.69
C ASP A 100 1.57 -8.12 -10.30
N HIS A 101 1.10 -9.32 -10.20
CA HIS A 101 0.88 -10.01 -8.92
C HIS A 101 2.16 -10.47 -8.20
N VAL A 102 3.34 -10.25 -8.74
CA VAL A 102 4.61 -10.77 -8.18
C VAL A 102 4.83 -10.27 -6.76
N HIS A 103 4.75 -8.96 -6.55
CA HIS A 103 5.01 -8.35 -5.24
C HIS A 103 3.92 -8.72 -4.23
N GLY A 104 2.65 -8.56 -4.56
CA GLY A 104 1.53 -8.88 -3.66
C GLY A 104 1.49 -10.36 -3.28
N THR A 105 1.84 -11.26 -4.20
CA THR A 105 1.99 -12.69 -3.92
C THR A 105 3.11 -12.96 -2.91
N ALA A 106 4.26 -12.32 -3.08
CA ALA A 106 5.39 -12.44 -2.16
C ALA A 106 5.01 -11.95 -0.75
N VAL A 107 4.39 -10.78 -0.66
CA VAL A 107 3.93 -10.20 0.63
C VAL A 107 2.91 -11.10 1.30
N ALA A 108 1.88 -11.56 0.59
CA ALA A 108 0.89 -12.47 1.12
C ALA A 108 1.51 -13.79 1.61
N SER A 109 2.49 -14.32 0.88
CA SER A 109 3.25 -15.52 1.28
C SER A 109 4.00 -15.31 2.61
N LEU A 110 4.63 -14.14 2.79
CA LEU A 110 5.32 -13.81 4.05
C LEU A 110 4.33 -13.65 5.21
N VAL A 111 3.18 -13.05 4.97
CA VAL A 111 2.13 -12.87 5.99
C VAL A 111 1.64 -14.22 6.51
N VAL A 112 1.38 -15.20 5.63
CA VAL A 112 0.86 -16.51 6.05
C VAL A 112 1.93 -17.51 6.44
N ALA A 113 3.12 -17.44 5.86
CA ALA A 113 4.17 -18.48 5.96
C ALA A 113 5.55 -17.98 6.40
N GLY A 114 5.69 -16.72 6.80
CA GLY A 114 6.98 -16.15 7.21
C GLY A 114 7.71 -16.96 8.27
N HIS A 115 6.97 -17.59 9.19
CA HIS A 115 7.51 -18.49 10.21
C HIS A 115 8.15 -19.77 9.63
N GLN A 116 7.81 -20.19 8.44
CA GLN A 116 8.42 -21.33 7.76
C GLN A 116 9.75 -20.95 7.11
N LEU A 117 9.88 -19.70 6.71
CA LEU A 117 11.10 -19.14 6.10
C LEU A 117 12.12 -18.74 7.17
N ASN A 118 11.69 -18.43 8.37
CA ASN A 118 12.55 -18.01 9.46
C ASN A 118 12.07 -18.65 10.78
N ALA A 119 12.84 -19.59 11.30
CA ALA A 119 12.52 -20.30 12.53
C ALA A 119 12.45 -19.41 13.80
N GLY A 120 12.96 -18.17 13.72
CA GLY A 120 12.85 -17.17 14.78
C GLY A 120 11.50 -16.44 14.81
N PHE A 121 10.67 -16.58 13.78
CA PHE A 121 9.35 -15.96 13.78
C PHE A 121 8.32 -16.83 14.51
N PRO A 122 7.50 -16.21 15.37
CA PRO A 122 6.41 -16.94 16.00
C PRO A 122 5.41 -17.40 14.95
N ARG A 123 4.82 -18.56 15.17
CA ARG A 123 3.72 -19.05 14.33
C ARG A 123 2.44 -18.34 14.74
N ASN A 124 2.14 -17.26 14.04
CA ASN A 124 0.89 -16.51 14.21
C ASN A 124 0.01 -16.72 12.97
N PRO A 125 -0.84 -17.74 12.96
CA PRO A 125 -1.65 -18.03 11.80
C PRO A 125 -2.68 -16.93 11.57
N CYS A 126 -2.78 -16.51 10.31
CA CYS A 126 -3.81 -15.57 9.84
C CYS A 126 -4.25 -15.94 8.43
N ARG A 127 -5.39 -15.42 8.04
CA ARG A 127 -5.90 -15.49 6.66
C ARG A 127 -5.74 -14.13 6.00
N VAL A 128 -5.82 -14.08 4.69
CA VAL A 128 -5.60 -12.88 3.91
C VAL A 128 -6.88 -12.40 3.26
N LEU A 129 -7.19 -11.13 3.43
CA LEU A 129 -8.02 -10.38 2.50
C LEU A 129 -7.09 -9.80 1.44
N ASP A 130 -7.20 -10.28 0.21
CA ASP A 130 -6.40 -9.79 -0.90
C ASP A 130 -7.02 -8.49 -1.44
N VAL A 131 -6.24 -7.41 -1.41
CA VAL A 131 -6.65 -6.10 -1.93
C VAL A 131 -5.71 -5.67 -3.03
N THR A 132 -6.12 -5.89 -4.29
CA THR A 132 -5.39 -5.43 -5.46
C THR A 132 -5.64 -3.94 -5.64
N GLY A 133 -4.82 -3.13 -4.99
CA GLY A 133 -4.97 -1.68 -4.94
C GLY A 133 -3.83 -0.89 -5.59
N LEU A 134 -2.73 -1.57 -5.95
CA LEU A 134 -1.54 -0.95 -6.51
C LEU A 134 -1.30 -1.45 -7.93
N GLU A 135 -1.12 -0.52 -8.86
CA GLU A 135 -0.79 -0.78 -10.25
C GLU A 135 0.69 -1.15 -10.41
N SER A 136 1.02 -1.92 -11.45
CA SER A 136 2.38 -2.38 -11.73
C SER A 136 3.40 -1.25 -11.90
N ASN A 137 2.96 -0.12 -12.43
CA ASN A 137 3.79 1.06 -12.68
C ASN A 137 3.70 2.11 -11.56
N GLY A 138 3.03 1.78 -10.46
CA GLY A 138 2.73 2.70 -9.37
C GLY A 138 1.36 3.36 -9.52
N SER A 139 0.86 3.87 -8.40
CA SER A 139 -0.45 4.53 -8.33
C SER A 139 -0.30 5.89 -7.66
N TYR A 140 -1.15 6.84 -8.06
CA TYR A 140 -1.22 8.13 -7.40
C TYR A 140 -1.76 8.00 -5.97
N THR A 141 -1.28 8.87 -5.10
CA THR A 141 -1.66 8.87 -3.69
C THR A 141 -3.18 9.03 -3.49
N SER A 142 -3.82 9.88 -4.28
CA SER A 142 -5.27 10.10 -4.27
C SER A 142 -6.05 8.81 -4.52
N ASP A 143 -5.67 8.05 -5.54
CA ASP A 143 -6.28 6.76 -5.88
C ASP A 143 -6.10 5.74 -4.77
N LEU A 144 -4.90 5.70 -4.17
CA LEU A 144 -4.63 4.78 -3.07
C LEU A 144 -5.46 5.08 -1.84
N ILE A 145 -5.62 6.36 -1.49
CA ILE A 145 -6.47 6.80 -0.38
C ILE A 145 -7.92 6.35 -0.62
N TYR A 146 -8.44 6.59 -1.81
CA TYR A 146 -9.79 6.16 -2.18
C TYR A 146 -9.95 4.63 -2.09
N ARG A 147 -9.03 3.87 -2.70
CA ARG A 147 -9.04 2.39 -2.72
C ARG A 147 -8.94 1.81 -1.30
N LEU A 148 -8.09 2.41 -0.44
CA LEU A 148 -7.97 2.02 0.97
C LEU A 148 -9.26 2.29 1.73
N GLN A 149 -9.85 3.46 1.57
CA GLN A 149 -11.13 3.80 2.19
C GLN A 149 -12.23 2.80 1.81
N GLU A 150 -12.34 2.47 0.53
CA GLU A 150 -13.29 1.48 0.05
C GLU A 150 -13.02 0.08 0.62
N ALA A 151 -11.75 -0.35 0.63
CA ALA A 151 -11.37 -1.66 1.15
C ALA A 151 -11.71 -1.83 2.63
N VAL A 152 -11.36 -0.86 3.48
CA VAL A 152 -11.61 -0.94 4.93
C VAL A 152 -13.08 -0.75 5.27
N SER A 153 -13.82 0.03 4.48
CA SER A 153 -15.26 0.23 4.67
C SER A 153 -16.07 -1.04 4.39
N ARG A 154 -15.66 -1.81 3.38
CA ARG A 154 -16.32 -3.06 2.97
C ARG A 154 -16.07 -4.23 3.92
N ARG A 155 -15.01 -4.17 4.72
CA ARG A 155 -14.60 -5.24 5.62
C ARG A 155 -14.27 -4.70 7.02
N PRO A 156 -15.28 -4.24 7.77
CA PRO A 156 -15.11 -3.68 9.11
C PRO A 156 -14.63 -4.70 10.15
N ASP A 157 -14.70 -5.99 9.82
CA ASP A 157 -14.17 -7.10 10.61
C ASP A 157 -12.63 -7.20 10.54
N VAL A 158 -11.99 -6.69 9.47
CA VAL A 158 -10.54 -6.69 9.32
C VAL A 158 -9.94 -5.51 10.08
N LYS A 159 -9.03 -5.81 11.01
CA LYS A 159 -8.44 -4.82 11.93
C LYS A 159 -6.96 -4.54 11.67
N ILE A 160 -6.33 -5.26 10.74
CA ILE A 160 -4.94 -5.07 10.34
C ILE A 160 -4.87 -5.00 8.84
N CYS A 161 -4.23 -3.97 8.32
CA CYS A 161 -3.97 -3.79 6.89
C CYS A 161 -2.46 -3.60 6.68
N ASN A 162 -1.85 -4.48 5.92
CA ASN A 162 -0.44 -4.39 5.53
C ASN A 162 -0.29 -3.56 4.27
N LEU A 163 0.63 -2.60 4.31
CA LEU A 163 0.99 -1.68 3.24
C LEU A 163 2.50 -1.80 2.96
N SER A 164 2.88 -2.81 2.18
CA SER A 164 4.27 -3.03 1.76
C SER A 164 4.61 -2.19 0.52
N LEU A 165 4.42 -0.90 0.61
CA LEU A 165 4.57 0.05 -0.48
C LEU A 165 5.29 1.31 0.03
N GLY A 166 5.85 2.10 -0.86
CA GLY A 166 6.59 3.30 -0.50
C GLY A 166 6.55 4.36 -1.59
N GLY A 167 6.66 5.61 -1.18
CA GLY A 167 6.79 6.73 -2.10
C GLY A 167 8.18 6.77 -2.74
N VAL A 168 8.26 7.32 -3.93
CA VAL A 168 9.52 7.60 -4.63
C VAL A 168 10.18 8.88 -4.13
N VAL A 169 9.47 9.67 -3.34
CA VAL A 169 9.95 10.94 -2.77
C VAL A 169 10.25 10.76 -1.29
N GLY A 170 11.34 11.36 -0.83
CA GLY A 170 11.68 11.38 0.60
C GLY A 170 10.62 12.11 1.43
N CYS A 171 10.42 11.70 2.67
CA CYS A 171 9.49 12.37 3.57
C CYS A 171 9.98 13.79 3.92
N ASP A 172 9.03 14.71 4.04
CA ASP A 172 9.29 16.00 4.67
C ASP A 172 9.49 15.81 6.18
N GLU A 173 10.43 16.58 6.76
CA GLU A 173 10.72 16.49 8.19
C GLU A 173 9.82 17.39 9.04
N GLN A 174 9.09 18.30 8.43
CA GLN A 174 8.31 19.33 9.11
C GLN A 174 6.81 19.10 8.95
N GLU A 175 6.39 18.40 7.88
CA GLU A 175 5.00 18.18 7.57
C GLU A 175 4.67 16.69 7.39
N PHE A 176 3.48 16.29 7.80
CA PHE A 176 2.95 14.97 7.47
C PHE A 176 2.41 14.98 6.04
N SER A 177 2.74 13.94 5.29
CA SER A 177 2.16 13.76 3.96
C SER A 177 0.65 13.58 4.02
N GLU A 178 -0.04 13.94 2.95
CA GLU A 178 -1.48 13.71 2.81
C GLU A 178 -1.83 12.22 3.02
N PHE A 179 -0.99 11.33 2.49
CA PHE A 179 -1.18 9.90 2.67
C PHE A 179 -1.12 9.47 4.14
N ALA A 180 -0.15 9.99 4.92
CA ALA A 180 -0.06 9.71 6.35
C ALA A 180 -1.29 10.22 7.11
N GLN A 181 -1.74 11.44 6.80
CA GLN A 181 -2.94 12.03 7.42
C GLN A 181 -4.19 11.21 7.08
N ALA A 182 -4.32 10.73 5.84
CA ALA A 182 -5.42 9.89 5.41
C ALA A 182 -5.41 8.53 6.14
N LEU A 183 -4.24 7.90 6.32
CA LEU A 183 -4.12 6.65 7.09
C LEU A 183 -4.54 6.83 8.54
N ASP A 184 -4.15 7.93 9.18
CA ASP A 184 -4.56 8.25 10.55
C ASP A 184 -6.09 8.43 10.65
N ALA A 185 -6.68 9.17 9.72
CA ALA A 185 -8.13 9.37 9.67
C ALA A 185 -8.89 8.05 9.45
N LEU A 186 -8.43 7.21 8.52
CA LEU A 186 -9.02 5.89 8.27
C LEU A 186 -8.86 4.95 9.47
N SER A 187 -7.70 4.98 10.12
CA SER A 187 -7.43 4.22 11.34
C SER A 187 -8.40 4.60 12.45
N ALA A 188 -8.56 5.88 12.70
CA ALA A 188 -9.48 6.40 13.71
C ALA A 188 -10.96 6.06 13.40
N LYS A 189 -11.36 6.23 12.14
CA LYS A 189 -12.75 6.03 11.69
C LYS A 189 -13.18 4.56 11.71
N HIS A 190 -12.30 3.65 11.27
CA HIS A 190 -12.62 2.24 11.06
C HIS A 190 -12.03 1.29 12.12
N GLY A 191 -11.19 1.80 13.00
CA GLY A 191 -10.50 1.00 14.02
C GLY A 191 -9.59 -0.04 13.38
N VAL A 192 -8.85 0.34 12.33
CA VAL A 192 -7.90 -0.49 11.60
C VAL A 192 -6.46 -0.05 11.89
N LEU A 193 -5.56 -0.98 12.11
CA LEU A 193 -4.13 -0.73 12.22
C LEU A 193 -3.48 -0.89 10.84
N PHE A 194 -2.85 0.15 10.35
CA PHE A 194 -2.00 0.08 9.15
C PHE A 194 -0.57 -0.27 9.55
N VAL A 195 -0.02 -1.31 8.92
CA VAL A 195 1.38 -1.71 9.04
C VAL A 195 2.08 -1.26 7.78
N VAL A 196 2.84 -0.19 7.88
CA VAL A 196 3.45 0.49 6.73
C VAL A 196 4.93 0.17 6.65
N ALA A 197 5.43 -0.13 5.44
CA ALA A 197 6.87 -0.28 5.22
C ALA A 197 7.60 1.03 5.51
N ALA A 198 8.80 0.94 6.08
CA ALA A 198 9.64 2.12 6.34
C ALA A 198 10.20 2.78 5.07
N GLY A 199 9.95 2.17 3.92
CA GLY A 199 10.37 2.64 2.61
C GLY A 199 11.66 1.97 2.13
N ASN A 200 11.87 2.05 0.82
CA ASN A 200 13.05 1.53 0.12
C ASN A 200 13.79 2.67 -0.60
N TYR A 201 13.85 3.84 0.02
CA TYR A 201 14.51 4.98 -0.58
C TYR A 201 15.99 4.67 -0.84
N THR A 202 16.37 4.67 -2.11
CA THR A 202 17.71 4.30 -2.59
C THR A 202 18.50 5.46 -3.17
N ASP A 203 17.87 6.61 -3.37
CA ASP A 203 18.50 7.78 -3.99
C ASP A 203 19.55 8.42 -3.07
N GLU A 204 20.57 9.00 -3.68
CA GLU A 204 21.63 9.73 -2.98
C GLU A 204 21.26 11.23 -2.84
N PRO A 205 21.67 11.88 -1.75
CA PRO A 205 22.43 11.32 -0.64
C PRO A 205 21.57 10.53 0.34
N ARG A 206 22.00 9.32 0.68
CA ARG A 206 21.32 8.52 1.72
C ARG A 206 21.53 9.16 3.08
N ARG A 207 20.45 9.28 3.84
CA ARG A 207 20.55 9.72 5.23
C ARG A 207 21.10 8.59 6.10
N GLY A 208 22.00 8.94 7.02
CA GLY A 208 22.49 7.98 8.01
C GLY A 208 21.36 7.47 8.91
N TRP A 209 21.43 6.22 9.32
CA TRP A 209 20.51 5.65 10.32
C TRP A 209 21.28 5.35 11.62
N PRO A 210 20.76 5.70 12.78
CA PRO A 210 19.56 6.51 13.00
C PRO A 210 19.77 7.97 12.56
N VAL A 211 18.69 8.62 12.13
CA VAL A 211 18.73 10.05 11.86
C VAL A 211 18.90 10.76 13.20
N THR A 212 20.14 11.10 13.54
CA THR A 212 20.40 11.91 14.74
C THR A 212 20.02 13.33 14.41
N LYS A 213 18.88 13.78 14.89
CA LYS A 213 18.58 15.20 14.99
C LYS A 213 19.11 15.69 16.31
N HIS A 214 19.94 16.70 16.20
CA HIS A 214 20.31 17.55 17.31
C HIS A 214 19.65 18.91 17.16
#